data_ada6a7deeae73a443b77056cd53a49cd
#
_entry.id   ada6a7deeae73a443b77056cd53a49cd
#
_cell.length_a   1.000
_cell.length_b   1.000
_cell.length_c   1.000
_cell.angle_alpha   90.00
_cell.angle_beta   90.00
_cell.angle_gamma   90.00
#
_symmetry.space_group_name_H-M   'P 1'
#
loop_
_entity.id
_entity.type
_entity.pdbx_description
1 polymer ?
#
loop_
_entity_poly.entity_id
_entity_poly.type
_entity_poly.pdbx_seq_one_letter_code
_entity_poly.pdbx_strand_id
1 'polypeptide(L)'
;GTDRFELYRETAGLGGFDASNVAYDKLSSGRYYRAADGDTALGFYEGPNFHQTLVFNQNIVATHRWNVEHQSSLGYNLRYDEIYSNVLGGDFGDVYLVPGWDGYTMDKGASTTDFSFFVEHKYTRERVQVTAGAMLNYHDVPTGDSSYFFAPSLDVLYRLTKDASLYATANRSMRYPTYTDLYYNRGGAQGSLDLSPESAWNYEWGYKQKSGQVYTSAALFHRRSKDLIDWVSYAGDPIAYASNITSLALTGIEGGMQYNATKRKALLRNAVVQAAFMRGVTPEVDFSSLYALDYLQAKINARATQRLGLGFFLNYSITLQDRVGTYRSVGGEEVNYDPFALLDFKLYYAPAGGIFKRQFPFQAFVNINNALDAAYYDRGNVIQPGRWVSTGLEFRFR
;
A
#
# COMPACT_ATOMS: atom_id res chain seq x y z
N GLY A 1 0.36 5.02 -22.91
CA GLY A 1 -0.13 3.86 -22.20
C GLY A 1 1.01 2.95 -21.84
N THR A 2 1.07 2.49 -20.62
CA THR A 2 2.00 1.41 -20.23
C THR A 2 1.15 0.17 -20.08
N ASP A 3 1.35 -0.79 -20.97
CA ASP A 3 0.78 -2.13 -20.81
C ASP A 3 1.51 -2.80 -19.65
N ARG A 4 0.79 -3.09 -18.57
CA ARG A 4 1.33 -3.90 -17.48
C ARG A 4 0.74 -5.30 -17.60
N PHE A 5 1.62 -6.27 -17.85
CA PHE A 5 1.28 -7.68 -17.85
C PHE A 5 1.61 -8.25 -16.47
N GLU A 6 0.60 -8.70 -15.73
CA GLU A 6 0.80 -9.34 -14.43
C GLU A 6 0.47 -10.82 -14.55
N LEU A 7 1.48 -11.65 -14.28
CA LEU A 7 1.36 -13.08 -14.24
C LEU A 7 1.38 -13.56 -12.79
N TYR A 8 0.25 -14.05 -12.29
CA TYR A 8 0.19 -14.71 -10.99
C TYR A 8 0.05 -16.22 -11.21
N ARG A 9 0.96 -16.98 -10.64
CA ARG A 9 0.83 -18.43 -10.53
C ARG A 9 0.39 -18.73 -9.10
N GLU A 10 -0.87 -19.09 -8.93
CA GLU A 10 -1.35 -19.65 -7.68
C GLU A 10 -0.86 -21.09 -7.54
N THR A 11 0.15 -21.29 -6.70
CA THR A 11 0.47 -22.61 -6.17
C THR A 11 -0.10 -22.66 -4.76
N ALA A 12 -1.36 -23.05 -4.61
CA ALA A 12 -1.93 -23.27 -3.30
C ALA A 12 -1.37 -24.58 -2.72
N GLY A 13 -0.33 -24.47 -1.94
CA GLY A 13 0.10 -25.52 -1.04
C GLY A 13 -0.55 -25.32 0.32
N LEU A 14 -1.67 -25.98 0.57
CA LEU A 14 -2.05 -26.25 1.96
C LEU A 14 -1.02 -27.25 2.49
N GLY A 15 -0.28 -26.89 3.53
CA GLY A 15 0.76 -27.74 4.09
C GLY A 15 0.21 -29.11 4.45
N GLY A 16 0.86 -30.16 3.93
CA GLY A 16 0.49 -31.55 4.16
C GLY A 16 -0.47 -32.17 3.15
N PHE A 17 -0.92 -31.41 2.14
CA PHE A 17 -1.80 -31.92 1.11
C PHE A 17 -0.99 -32.36 -0.12
N ASP A 18 -0.96 -33.65 -0.39
CA ASP A 18 -0.33 -34.22 -1.59
C ASP A 18 -1.38 -34.39 -2.69
N ALA A 19 -1.49 -33.40 -3.58
CA ALA A 19 -2.40 -33.43 -4.71
C ALA A 19 -2.08 -34.53 -5.73
N SER A 20 -0.90 -35.18 -5.68
CA SER A 20 -0.50 -36.21 -6.59
C SER A 20 -1.18 -37.55 -6.32
N ASN A 21 -1.73 -37.76 -5.13
CA ASN A 21 -2.29 -39.04 -4.69
C ASN A 21 -3.82 -39.06 -4.55
N VAL A 22 -4.51 -37.99 -4.87
CA VAL A 22 -5.97 -37.91 -4.72
C VAL A 22 -6.63 -37.45 -6.01
N ALA A 23 -7.57 -38.24 -6.51
CA ALA A 23 -8.41 -37.84 -7.62
C ALA A 23 -9.48 -36.85 -7.14
N TYR A 24 -9.50 -35.67 -7.72
CA TYR A 24 -10.49 -34.62 -7.40
C TYR A 24 -11.41 -34.37 -8.58
N ASP A 25 -12.69 -34.32 -8.29
CA ASP A 25 -13.67 -33.81 -9.23
C ASP A 25 -13.95 -32.34 -8.97
N LYS A 26 -13.86 -31.53 -10.02
CA LYS A 26 -14.22 -30.11 -9.95
C LYS A 26 -15.73 -29.99 -9.80
N LEU A 27 -16.18 -29.41 -8.68
CA LEU A 27 -17.59 -29.11 -8.49
C LEU A 27 -18.07 -28.06 -9.50
N SER A 28 -19.35 -28.10 -9.86
CA SER A 28 -19.97 -27.20 -10.85
C SER A 28 -19.80 -25.71 -10.49
N SER A 29 -19.59 -25.39 -9.22
CA SER A 29 -19.27 -24.03 -8.77
C SER A 29 -17.86 -23.56 -9.15
N GLY A 30 -16.97 -24.47 -9.58
CA GLY A 30 -15.57 -24.18 -9.88
C GLY A 30 -14.69 -23.85 -8.67
N ARG A 31 -15.25 -23.91 -7.45
CA ARG A 31 -14.60 -23.46 -6.20
C ARG A 31 -14.01 -24.58 -5.37
N TYR A 32 -14.59 -25.77 -5.49
CA TYR A 32 -14.22 -26.93 -4.70
C TYR A 32 -13.92 -28.09 -5.59
N TYR A 33 -12.99 -28.93 -5.14
CA TYR A 33 -12.79 -30.27 -5.68
C TYR A 33 -13.26 -31.24 -4.63
N ARG A 34 -13.94 -32.31 -5.06
CA ARG A 34 -14.31 -33.43 -4.21
C ARG A 34 -13.21 -34.48 -4.32
N ALA A 35 -12.64 -34.88 -3.18
CA ALA A 35 -11.76 -36.03 -3.14
C ALA A 35 -12.50 -37.31 -3.53
N ALA A 36 -11.78 -38.32 -4.04
CA ALA A 36 -12.36 -39.58 -4.41
C ALA A 36 -13.01 -40.35 -3.23
N ASP A 37 -12.63 -40.01 -1.99
CA ASP A 37 -13.20 -40.50 -0.74
C ASP A 37 -14.47 -39.76 -0.30
N GLY A 38 -14.88 -38.72 -1.02
CA GLY A 38 -16.09 -37.94 -0.74
C GLY A 38 -15.86 -36.68 0.07
N ASP A 39 -14.67 -36.43 0.58
CA ASP A 39 -14.35 -35.18 1.29
C ASP A 39 -14.24 -34.01 0.31
N THR A 40 -14.69 -32.83 0.77
CA THR A 40 -14.65 -31.60 0.00
C THR A 40 -13.42 -30.79 0.42
N ALA A 41 -12.44 -30.63 -0.46
CA ALA A 41 -11.32 -29.73 -0.25
C ALA A 41 -11.59 -28.38 -0.91
N LEU A 42 -11.02 -27.30 -0.34
CA LEU A 42 -10.96 -26.00 -0.99
C LEU A 42 -10.34 -26.17 -2.39
N GLY A 43 -11.03 -25.67 -3.41
CA GLY A 43 -10.62 -25.85 -4.78
C GLY A 43 -9.26 -25.23 -5.05
N PHE A 44 -8.31 -26.10 -5.41
CA PHE A 44 -7.08 -25.64 -6.01
C PHE A 44 -7.39 -25.28 -7.45
N TYR A 45 -7.21 -24.02 -7.78
CA TYR A 45 -7.25 -23.62 -9.15
C TYR A 45 -5.88 -23.91 -9.78
N GLU A 46 -5.80 -24.93 -10.59
CA GLU A 46 -4.64 -25.18 -11.43
C GLU A 46 -4.73 -24.27 -12.66
N GLY A 47 -4.06 -23.14 -12.61
CA GLY A 47 -3.93 -22.26 -13.75
C GLY A 47 -3.44 -20.89 -13.36
N PRO A 48 -2.67 -20.26 -14.23
CA PRO A 48 -2.25 -18.87 -14.02
C PRO A 48 -3.45 -17.93 -14.20
N ASN A 49 -3.47 -16.85 -13.42
CA ASN A 49 -4.33 -15.71 -13.65
C ASN A 49 -3.64 -14.78 -14.64
N PHE A 50 -4.27 -14.54 -15.79
CA PHE A 50 -3.78 -13.63 -16.81
C PHE A 50 -4.62 -12.38 -16.82
N HIS A 51 -3.96 -11.23 -16.70
CA HIS A 51 -4.59 -9.92 -16.77
C HIS A 51 -3.77 -9.01 -17.67
N GLN A 52 -4.45 -8.33 -18.57
CA GLN A 52 -3.89 -7.22 -19.33
C GLN A 52 -4.74 -5.99 -19.03
N THR A 53 -4.12 -4.93 -18.54
CA THR A 53 -4.83 -3.68 -18.24
C THR A 53 -4.36 -2.58 -19.18
N LEU A 54 -5.29 -1.98 -19.90
CA LEU A 54 -5.08 -0.78 -20.69
C LEU A 54 -5.51 0.44 -19.86
N VAL A 55 -4.61 1.41 -19.70
CA VAL A 55 -4.88 2.63 -18.95
C VAL A 55 -4.64 3.83 -19.85
N PHE A 56 -5.68 4.66 -20.00
CA PHE A 56 -5.56 5.99 -20.57
C PHE A 56 -5.77 7.02 -19.47
N ASN A 57 -4.86 7.97 -19.35
CA ASN A 57 -4.97 9.05 -18.37
C ASN A 57 -4.64 10.40 -19.03
N GLN A 58 -5.51 11.37 -18.84
CA GLN A 58 -5.31 12.75 -19.23
C GLN A 58 -5.51 13.66 -18.03
N ASN A 59 -4.54 14.50 -17.73
CA ASN A 59 -4.59 15.49 -16.66
C ASN A 59 -4.28 16.88 -17.23
N ILE A 60 -5.15 17.85 -16.97
CA ILE A 60 -4.92 19.26 -17.31
C ILE A 60 -5.16 20.11 -16.08
N VAL A 61 -4.18 20.94 -15.76
CA VAL A 61 -4.25 21.90 -14.65
C VAL A 61 -3.89 23.29 -15.15
N ALA A 62 -4.73 24.24 -14.87
CA ALA A 62 -4.49 25.66 -15.09
C ALA A 62 -4.36 26.37 -13.75
N THR A 63 -3.30 27.13 -13.58
CA THR A 63 -3.04 27.91 -12.36
C THR A 63 -2.92 29.38 -12.73
N HIS A 64 -3.69 30.22 -12.03
CA HIS A 64 -3.65 31.65 -12.17
C HIS A 64 -3.26 32.31 -10.86
N ARG A 65 -2.24 33.16 -10.90
CA ARG A 65 -1.84 34.01 -9.77
C ARG A 65 -2.46 35.39 -9.92
N TRP A 66 -3.43 35.70 -9.08
CA TRP A 66 -4.11 36.98 -9.07
C TRP A 66 -3.23 38.12 -8.60
N ASN A 67 -2.44 37.82 -7.55
CA ASN A 67 -1.45 38.72 -6.96
C ASN A 67 -0.48 37.91 -6.08
N VAL A 68 0.31 38.58 -5.24
CA VAL A 68 1.31 37.92 -4.36
C VAL A 68 0.68 37.05 -3.26
N GLU A 69 -0.58 37.35 -2.90
CA GLU A 69 -1.29 36.66 -1.82
C GLU A 69 -2.26 35.59 -2.34
N HIS A 70 -2.80 35.73 -3.54
CA HIS A 70 -3.89 34.90 -4.07
C HIS A 70 -3.51 34.13 -5.33
N GLN A 71 -3.76 32.84 -5.31
CA GLN A 71 -3.57 31.93 -6.42
C GLN A 71 -4.76 30.97 -6.50
N SER A 72 -5.28 30.75 -7.69
CA SER A 72 -6.30 29.71 -7.94
C SER A 72 -5.79 28.70 -8.94
N SER A 73 -6.16 27.46 -8.75
CA SER A 73 -5.96 26.36 -9.68
C SER A 73 -7.28 25.69 -9.97
N LEU A 74 -7.48 25.31 -11.21
CA LEU A 74 -8.57 24.46 -11.64
C LEU A 74 -8.04 23.41 -12.59
N GLY A 75 -8.66 22.27 -12.61
CA GLY A 75 -8.23 21.23 -13.52
C GLY A 75 -9.18 20.06 -13.56
N TYR A 76 -8.89 19.17 -14.49
CA TYR A 76 -9.60 17.90 -14.58
C TYR A 76 -8.63 16.76 -14.80
N ASN A 77 -9.07 15.58 -14.40
CA ASN A 77 -8.44 14.31 -14.71
C ASN A 77 -9.49 13.41 -15.35
N LEU A 78 -9.16 12.82 -16.49
CA LEU A 78 -9.92 11.77 -17.15
C LEU A 78 -9.05 10.51 -17.13
N ARG A 79 -9.57 9.44 -16.57
CA ARG A 79 -8.95 8.13 -16.56
C ARG A 79 -9.92 7.10 -17.10
N TYR A 80 -9.45 6.31 -18.05
CA TYR A 80 -10.13 5.14 -18.58
C TYR A 80 -9.26 3.92 -18.33
N ASP A 81 -9.81 2.93 -17.64
CA ASP A 81 -9.18 1.64 -17.37
C ASP A 81 -10.00 0.55 -18.05
N GLU A 82 -9.33 -0.35 -18.73
CA GLU A 82 -9.93 -1.53 -19.34
C GLU A 82 -9.08 -2.75 -19.00
N ILE A 83 -9.72 -3.82 -18.53
CA ILE A 83 -9.06 -5.07 -18.20
C ILE A 83 -9.55 -6.19 -19.11
N TYR A 84 -8.61 -6.94 -19.63
CA TYR A 84 -8.82 -8.25 -20.29
C TYR A 84 -8.27 -9.32 -19.36
N SER A 85 -9.04 -10.37 -19.13
CA SER A 85 -8.70 -11.37 -18.12
C SER A 85 -9.31 -12.74 -18.44
N ASN A 86 -8.72 -13.78 -17.88
CA ASN A 86 -9.36 -15.09 -17.79
C ASN A 86 -10.14 -15.29 -16.49
N VAL A 87 -10.19 -14.25 -15.60
CA VAL A 87 -10.80 -14.34 -14.26
C VAL A 87 -11.68 -13.16 -13.95
N LEU A 88 -11.23 -11.92 -14.27
CA LEU A 88 -11.86 -10.68 -13.85
C LEU A 88 -12.69 -10.08 -14.97
N GLY A 89 -13.90 -9.64 -14.62
CA GLY A 89 -14.83 -9.00 -15.53
C GLY A 89 -16.02 -9.88 -15.90
N GLY A 90 -16.92 -9.31 -16.69
CA GLY A 90 -17.99 -10.05 -17.38
C GLY A 90 -17.47 -10.83 -18.58
N ASP A 91 -18.31 -11.69 -19.14
CA ASP A 91 -17.98 -12.41 -20.36
C ASP A 91 -17.79 -11.41 -21.50
N PHE A 92 -16.64 -11.49 -22.15
CA PHE A 92 -16.27 -10.65 -23.29
C PHE A 92 -16.62 -11.41 -24.58
N GLY A 93 -17.29 -10.74 -25.52
CA GLY A 93 -17.72 -11.39 -26.78
C GLY A 93 -16.57 -11.92 -27.64
N ASP A 94 -15.37 -11.40 -27.44
CA ASP A 94 -14.15 -11.80 -28.14
C ASP A 94 -13.21 -12.56 -27.20
N VAL A 95 -12.46 -13.49 -27.77
CA VAL A 95 -11.48 -14.30 -27.05
C VAL A 95 -10.08 -13.89 -27.48
N TYR A 96 -9.28 -13.42 -26.55
CA TYR A 96 -7.89 -13.05 -26.81
C TYR A 96 -6.94 -14.16 -26.36
N LEU A 97 -6.00 -14.53 -27.22
CA LEU A 97 -4.94 -15.47 -26.87
C LEU A 97 -3.93 -14.81 -25.95
N VAL A 98 -3.49 -15.52 -24.92
CA VAL A 98 -2.42 -15.05 -24.04
C VAL A 98 -1.08 -15.20 -24.73
N PRO A 99 -0.33 -14.08 -24.97
CA PRO A 99 0.95 -14.15 -25.66
C PRO A 99 1.96 -15.03 -24.94
N GLY A 100 2.52 -16.01 -25.67
CA GLY A 100 3.54 -16.93 -25.12
C GLY A 100 2.99 -18.09 -24.27
N TRP A 101 1.66 -18.25 -24.21
CA TRP A 101 1.00 -19.32 -23.45
C TRP A 101 -0.07 -20.02 -24.29
N ASP A 102 0.33 -21.09 -24.98
CA ASP A 102 -0.59 -21.85 -25.84
C ASP A 102 -1.74 -22.48 -25.04
N GLY A 103 -2.94 -22.30 -25.54
CA GLY A 103 -4.16 -22.88 -24.94
C GLY A 103 -4.79 -22.02 -23.83
N TYR A 104 -4.20 -20.87 -23.47
CA TYR A 104 -4.79 -19.94 -22.53
C TYR A 104 -5.42 -18.74 -23.25
N THR A 105 -6.59 -18.34 -22.79
CA THR A 105 -7.37 -17.25 -23.36
C THR A 105 -7.80 -16.26 -22.27
N MET A 106 -8.00 -15.02 -22.66
CA MET A 106 -8.70 -14.00 -21.88
C MET A 106 -10.07 -13.81 -22.56
N ASP A 107 -11.12 -14.23 -21.90
CA ASP A 107 -12.51 -14.21 -22.36
C ASP A 107 -13.41 -13.33 -21.49
N LYS A 108 -12.82 -12.68 -20.50
CA LYS A 108 -13.49 -11.77 -19.58
C LYS A 108 -12.89 -10.37 -19.66
N GLY A 109 -13.71 -9.38 -19.35
CA GLY A 109 -13.23 -8.00 -19.30
C GLY A 109 -14.21 -7.08 -18.59
N ALA A 110 -13.72 -5.91 -18.27
CA ALA A 110 -14.49 -4.79 -17.73
C ALA A 110 -13.76 -3.49 -18.02
N SER A 111 -14.50 -2.41 -18.09
CA SER A 111 -13.94 -1.06 -18.22
C SER A 111 -14.55 -0.12 -17.19
N THR A 112 -13.82 0.91 -16.82
CA THR A 112 -14.29 2.00 -15.98
C THR A 112 -13.77 3.33 -16.49
N THR A 113 -14.57 4.36 -16.33
CA THR A 113 -14.21 5.74 -16.64
C THR A 113 -14.31 6.58 -15.37
N ASP A 114 -13.20 7.22 -15.01
CA ASP A 114 -13.15 8.21 -13.94
C ASP A 114 -12.97 9.60 -14.54
N PHE A 115 -13.84 10.51 -14.16
CA PHE A 115 -13.70 11.92 -14.49
C PHE A 115 -13.74 12.75 -13.21
N SER A 116 -12.66 13.49 -12.93
CA SER A 116 -12.57 14.37 -11.79
C SER A 116 -12.39 15.80 -12.25
N PHE A 117 -13.17 16.71 -11.69
CA PHE A 117 -12.96 18.15 -11.81
C PHE A 117 -12.63 18.74 -10.45
N PHE A 118 -11.60 19.57 -10.36
CA PHE A 118 -11.23 20.22 -9.11
C PHE A 118 -11.00 21.72 -9.26
N VAL A 119 -11.24 22.40 -8.16
CA VAL A 119 -10.89 23.81 -7.95
C VAL A 119 -10.17 23.94 -6.62
N GLU A 120 -9.16 24.79 -6.61
CA GLU A 120 -8.40 25.12 -5.42
C GLU A 120 -8.13 26.61 -5.39
N HIS A 121 -8.21 27.21 -4.20
CA HIS A 121 -7.79 28.58 -3.95
C HIS A 121 -6.81 28.63 -2.78
N LYS A 122 -5.66 29.23 -3.03
CA LYS A 122 -4.60 29.43 -2.05
C LYS A 122 -4.46 30.91 -1.72
N TYR A 123 -4.59 31.22 -0.44
CA TYR A 123 -4.31 32.52 0.15
C TYR A 123 -3.05 32.46 1.00
N THR A 124 -2.12 33.39 0.79
CA THR A 124 -0.86 33.46 1.57
C THR A 124 -0.60 34.89 1.98
N ARG A 125 -0.58 35.16 3.27
CA ARG A 125 -0.25 36.46 3.80
C ARG A 125 0.60 36.31 5.04
N GLU A 126 1.75 37.03 5.07
CA GLU A 126 2.68 37.03 6.19
C GLU A 126 2.98 35.60 6.73
N ARG A 127 2.38 35.25 7.86
CA ARG A 127 2.59 33.97 8.56
C ARG A 127 1.53 32.90 8.25
N VAL A 128 0.44 33.30 7.61
CA VAL A 128 -0.71 32.41 7.35
C VAL A 128 -0.75 32.00 5.90
N GLN A 129 -0.99 30.73 5.65
CA GLN A 129 -1.39 30.20 4.36
C GLN A 129 -2.64 29.37 4.55
N VAL A 130 -3.67 29.63 3.76
CA VAL A 130 -4.90 28.84 3.70
C VAL A 130 -5.08 28.33 2.29
N THR A 131 -5.33 27.05 2.14
CA THR A 131 -5.68 26.44 0.87
C THR A 131 -7.03 25.75 1.02
N ALA A 132 -8.03 26.19 0.27
CA ALA A 132 -9.34 25.55 0.21
C ALA A 132 -9.54 24.95 -1.16
N GLY A 133 -9.98 23.71 -1.22
CA GLY A 133 -10.21 22.97 -2.45
C GLY A 133 -11.48 22.15 -2.42
N ALA A 134 -11.98 21.82 -3.59
CA ALA A 134 -13.06 20.88 -3.78
C ALA A 134 -12.85 20.10 -5.06
N MET A 135 -13.16 18.82 -5.03
CA MET A 135 -13.16 17.94 -6.19
C MET A 135 -14.53 17.29 -6.33
N LEU A 136 -15.06 17.27 -7.53
CA LEU A 136 -16.19 16.45 -7.92
C LEU A 136 -15.66 15.34 -8.83
N ASN A 137 -15.90 14.11 -8.42
CA ASN A 137 -15.54 12.93 -9.20
C ASN A 137 -16.80 12.24 -9.70
N TYR A 138 -16.78 11.80 -10.94
CA TYR A 138 -17.72 10.88 -11.57
C TYR A 138 -16.99 9.58 -11.85
N HIS A 139 -17.58 8.47 -11.46
CA HIS A 139 -17.09 7.13 -11.75
C HIS A 139 -18.19 6.30 -12.38
N ASP A 140 -17.88 5.73 -13.53
CA ASP A 140 -18.73 4.80 -14.22
C ASP A 140 -18.43 3.38 -13.71
N VAL A 141 -19.39 2.80 -13.01
CA VAL A 141 -19.23 1.48 -12.41
C VAL A 141 -19.56 0.40 -13.46
N PRO A 142 -18.77 -0.68 -13.56
CA PRO A 142 -19.04 -1.75 -14.53
C PRO A 142 -20.42 -2.42 -14.42
N THR A 143 -21.11 -2.23 -13.30
CA THR A 143 -22.49 -2.72 -13.05
C THR A 143 -23.58 -1.86 -13.67
N GLY A 144 -23.24 -0.73 -14.30
CA GLY A 144 -24.15 0.18 -14.95
C GLY A 144 -24.66 1.33 -14.09
N ASP A 145 -24.30 1.36 -12.80
CA ASP A 145 -24.59 2.49 -11.92
C ASP A 145 -23.42 3.46 -11.90
N SER A 146 -23.67 4.72 -12.20
CA SER A 146 -22.66 5.76 -12.07
C SER A 146 -22.70 6.41 -10.70
N SER A 147 -21.56 6.75 -10.15
CA SER A 147 -21.47 7.41 -8.86
C SER A 147 -20.78 8.77 -8.93
N TYR A 148 -21.30 9.72 -8.15
CA TYR A 148 -20.67 11.02 -7.95
C TYR A 148 -20.13 11.12 -6.54
N PHE A 149 -18.92 11.66 -6.42
CA PHE A 149 -18.31 11.89 -5.13
C PHE A 149 -17.79 13.31 -5.01
N PHE A 150 -18.19 13.98 -3.93
CA PHE A 150 -17.71 15.31 -3.59
C PHE A 150 -16.65 15.24 -2.47
N ALA A 151 -15.46 15.75 -2.78
CA ALA A 151 -14.29 15.72 -1.90
C ALA A 151 -13.81 17.15 -1.59
N PRO A 152 -14.28 17.79 -0.52
CA PRO A 152 -13.74 19.05 -0.05
C PRO A 152 -12.42 18.87 0.69
N SER A 153 -11.58 19.93 0.66
CA SER A 153 -10.34 20.00 1.42
C SER A 153 -10.11 21.40 1.97
N LEU A 154 -9.50 21.47 3.14
CA LEU A 154 -9.04 22.70 3.76
C LEU A 154 -7.69 22.45 4.45
N ASP A 155 -6.70 23.24 4.09
CA ASP A 155 -5.37 23.23 4.68
C ASP A 155 -5.04 24.61 5.22
N VAL A 156 -4.57 24.66 6.46
CA VAL A 156 -4.13 25.88 7.12
C VAL A 156 -2.71 25.66 7.62
N LEU A 157 -1.80 26.58 7.29
CA LEU A 157 -0.45 26.59 7.79
C LEU A 157 -0.18 27.94 8.46
N TYR A 158 0.35 27.89 9.68
CA TYR A 158 0.77 29.06 10.43
C TYR A 158 2.27 29.01 10.74
N ARG A 159 3.04 29.96 10.23
CA ARG A 159 4.47 30.08 10.51
C ARG A 159 4.70 30.74 11.86
N LEU A 160 5.10 29.94 12.86
CA LEU A 160 5.48 30.46 14.19
C LEU A 160 6.74 31.30 14.11
N THR A 161 7.72 30.78 13.39
CA THR A 161 9.00 31.41 13.09
C THR A 161 9.40 31.14 11.64
N LYS A 162 10.55 31.61 11.18
CA LYS A 162 11.09 31.23 9.86
C LYS A 162 11.38 29.72 9.73
N ASP A 163 11.59 29.03 10.84
CA ASP A 163 12.05 27.65 10.92
C ASP A 163 11.00 26.71 11.53
N ALA A 164 9.86 27.23 12.01
CA ALA A 164 8.83 26.43 12.68
C ALA A 164 7.43 26.80 12.19
N SER A 165 6.58 25.79 11.99
CA SER A 165 5.19 25.96 11.56
C SER A 165 4.27 24.97 12.24
N LEU A 166 3.02 25.40 12.45
CA LEU A 166 1.87 24.57 12.73
C LEU A 166 1.05 24.41 11.46
N TYR A 167 0.38 23.28 11.31
CA TYR A 167 -0.58 23.08 10.23
C TYR A 167 -1.80 22.29 10.72
N ALA A 168 -2.90 22.47 10.02
CA ALA A 168 -4.11 21.69 10.20
C ALA A 168 -4.69 21.37 8.82
N THR A 169 -5.14 20.14 8.62
CA THR A 169 -5.79 19.72 7.40
C THR A 169 -7.11 19.00 7.69
N ALA A 170 -8.08 19.19 6.83
CA ALA A 170 -9.33 18.44 6.82
C ALA A 170 -9.69 18.14 5.37
N ASN A 171 -9.88 16.86 5.04
CA ASN A 171 -10.26 16.46 3.70
C ASN A 171 -11.14 15.22 3.71
N ARG A 172 -11.92 15.06 2.63
CA ARG A 172 -12.68 13.86 2.35
C ARG A 172 -12.03 13.11 1.20
N SER A 173 -11.82 11.81 1.38
CA SER A 173 -11.25 10.89 0.38
C SER A 173 -12.19 9.72 0.09
N MET A 174 -11.98 9.04 -1.02
CA MET A 174 -12.74 7.87 -1.44
C MET A 174 -11.83 6.83 -2.06
N ARG A 175 -12.33 5.59 -2.15
CA ARG A 175 -11.79 4.50 -2.97
C ARG A 175 -12.94 3.75 -3.61
N TYR A 176 -12.87 3.56 -4.92
CA TYR A 176 -13.79 2.68 -5.64
C TYR A 176 -13.36 1.22 -5.51
N PRO A 177 -14.32 0.27 -5.62
CA PRO A 177 -13.98 -1.15 -5.71
C PRO A 177 -13.06 -1.42 -6.90
N THR A 178 -12.07 -2.27 -6.71
CA THR A 178 -11.20 -2.73 -7.79
C THR A 178 -11.88 -3.85 -8.59
N TYR A 179 -11.39 -4.15 -9.79
CA TYR A 179 -11.89 -5.31 -10.54
C TYR A 179 -11.77 -6.61 -9.75
N THR A 180 -10.75 -6.74 -8.90
CA THR A 180 -10.63 -7.89 -7.99
C THR A 180 -11.76 -7.90 -6.96
N ASP A 181 -12.06 -6.78 -6.32
CA ASP A 181 -13.15 -6.69 -5.34
C ASP A 181 -14.50 -7.03 -5.98
N LEU A 182 -14.71 -6.66 -7.24
CA LEU A 182 -15.98 -6.88 -7.95
C LEU A 182 -16.12 -8.30 -8.52
N TYR A 183 -15.08 -8.82 -9.16
CA TYR A 183 -15.22 -9.98 -10.04
C TYR A 183 -14.44 -11.22 -9.62
N TYR A 184 -13.48 -11.10 -8.69
CA TYR A 184 -12.67 -12.26 -8.34
C TYR A 184 -13.51 -13.35 -7.71
N ASN A 185 -13.39 -14.59 -8.23
CA ASN A 185 -14.20 -15.71 -7.81
C ASN A 185 -13.42 -17.02 -7.94
N ARG A 186 -12.32 -17.14 -7.20
CA ARG A 186 -11.43 -18.32 -7.20
C ARG A 186 -10.72 -18.48 -5.86
N GLY A 187 -10.19 -19.68 -5.61
CA GLY A 187 -9.30 -19.93 -4.45
C GLY A 187 -9.95 -19.67 -3.08
N GLY A 188 -11.26 -19.84 -2.95
CA GLY A 188 -11.96 -19.54 -1.69
C GLY A 188 -12.23 -18.05 -1.46
N ALA A 189 -12.15 -17.22 -2.52
CA ALA A 189 -12.50 -15.80 -2.45
C ALA A 189 -13.61 -15.46 -3.46
N GLN A 190 -14.57 -14.63 -3.07
CA GLN A 190 -15.71 -14.22 -3.90
C GLN A 190 -15.91 -12.72 -3.85
N GLY A 191 -15.71 -12.04 -4.99
CA GLY A 191 -16.04 -10.64 -5.21
C GLY A 191 -17.54 -10.39 -5.21
N SER A 192 -17.92 -9.11 -5.13
CA SER A 192 -19.32 -8.69 -5.16
C SER A 192 -19.51 -7.48 -6.06
N LEU A 193 -20.52 -7.53 -6.91
CA LEU A 193 -20.92 -6.41 -7.77
C LEU A 193 -21.73 -5.33 -7.01
N ASP A 194 -22.20 -5.66 -5.80
CA ASP A 194 -23.03 -4.75 -4.98
C ASP A 194 -22.19 -3.81 -4.10
N LEU A 195 -20.87 -3.76 -4.31
CA LEU A 195 -19.99 -2.93 -3.50
C LEU A 195 -20.18 -1.44 -3.77
N SER A 196 -20.36 -0.68 -2.70
CA SER A 196 -20.35 0.76 -2.71
C SER A 196 -18.94 1.32 -2.55
N PRO A 197 -18.63 2.52 -3.06
CA PRO A 197 -17.36 3.18 -2.80
C PRO A 197 -17.15 3.46 -1.32
N GLU A 198 -15.96 3.18 -0.81
CA GLU A 198 -15.58 3.60 0.54
C GLU A 198 -15.25 5.09 0.59
N SER A 199 -15.50 5.72 1.73
CA SER A 199 -15.15 7.11 1.95
C SER A 199 -14.55 7.34 3.33
N ALA A 200 -13.73 8.38 3.47
CA ALA A 200 -13.16 8.76 4.74
C ALA A 200 -13.02 10.26 4.88
N TRP A 201 -13.31 10.77 6.06
CA TRP A 201 -12.87 12.07 6.52
C TRP A 201 -11.54 11.93 7.24
N ASN A 202 -10.58 12.76 6.86
CA ASN A 202 -9.25 12.79 7.45
C ASN A 202 -9.02 14.18 8.06
N TYR A 203 -8.57 14.21 9.29
CA TYR A 203 -8.19 15.40 10.04
C TYR A 203 -6.79 15.21 10.57
N GLU A 204 -5.94 16.21 10.40
CA GLU A 204 -4.57 16.17 10.90
C GLU A 204 -4.17 17.56 11.44
N TRP A 205 -3.46 17.56 12.56
CA TRP A 205 -2.84 18.74 13.16
C TRP A 205 -1.39 18.42 13.41
N GLY A 206 -0.52 19.29 12.97
CA GLY A 206 0.89 18.98 13.08
C GLY A 206 1.78 20.17 13.30
N TYR A 207 2.99 19.85 13.70
CA TYR A 207 4.11 20.75 13.92
C TYR A 207 5.31 20.31 13.11
N LYS A 208 6.00 21.26 12.48
CA LYS A 208 7.25 21.03 11.74
C LYS A 208 8.26 22.10 12.12
N GLN A 209 9.50 21.68 12.39
CA GLN A 209 10.60 22.58 12.72
C GLN A 209 11.89 22.13 12.05
N LYS A 210 12.67 23.10 11.57
CA LYS A 210 14.04 22.91 11.11
C LYS A 210 14.96 23.75 11.97
N SER A 211 15.79 23.11 12.80
CA SER A 211 16.78 23.78 13.64
C SER A 211 18.17 23.33 13.23
N GLY A 212 18.87 24.17 12.47
CA GLY A 212 20.19 23.86 11.94
C GLY A 212 20.22 22.56 11.12
N GLN A 213 20.78 21.52 11.70
CA GLN A 213 20.94 20.19 11.07
C GLN A 213 19.81 19.22 11.40
N VAL A 214 18.88 19.61 12.25
CA VAL A 214 17.78 18.78 12.74
C VAL A 214 16.46 19.25 12.15
N TYR A 215 15.71 18.32 11.60
CA TYR A 215 14.32 18.49 11.23
C TYR A 215 13.47 17.65 12.18
N THR A 216 12.41 18.23 12.74
CA THR A 216 11.47 17.56 13.63
C THR A 216 10.05 17.75 13.11
N SER A 217 9.24 16.72 13.19
CA SER A 217 7.81 16.76 12.90
C SER A 217 7.04 15.98 13.96
N ALA A 218 5.83 16.43 14.24
CA ALA A 218 4.84 15.70 15.03
C ALA A 218 3.46 15.99 14.47
N ALA A 219 2.59 14.98 14.45
CA ALA A 219 1.21 15.12 14.02
C ALA A 219 0.27 14.28 14.89
N LEU A 220 -0.92 14.80 15.12
CA LEU A 220 -2.09 14.08 15.61
C LEU A 220 -3.05 13.95 14.44
N PHE A 221 -3.56 12.74 14.20
CA PHE A 221 -4.51 12.51 13.13
C PHE A 221 -5.74 11.75 13.61
N HIS A 222 -6.85 12.00 12.92
CA HIS A 222 -8.09 11.26 13.08
C HIS A 222 -8.69 10.96 11.71
N ARG A 223 -8.95 9.70 11.42
CA ARG A 223 -9.62 9.24 10.21
C ARG A 223 -10.90 8.52 10.58
N ARG A 224 -12.00 8.93 9.96
CA ARG A 224 -13.29 8.26 10.08
C ARG A 224 -13.72 7.73 8.72
N SER A 225 -13.63 6.42 8.57
CA SER A 225 -13.99 5.71 7.34
C SER A 225 -15.39 5.14 7.43
N LYS A 226 -16.05 5.04 6.26
CA LYS A 226 -17.35 4.39 6.06
C LYS A 226 -17.30 3.50 4.84
N ASP A 227 -18.11 2.45 4.87
CA ASP A 227 -18.31 1.52 3.74
C ASP A 227 -16.97 0.93 3.27
N LEU A 228 -16.04 0.64 4.23
CA LEU A 228 -14.75 0.07 3.91
C LEU A 228 -14.92 -1.23 3.14
N ILE A 229 -14.23 -1.36 2.03
CA ILE A 229 -14.22 -2.59 1.23
C ILE A 229 -13.16 -3.52 1.79
N ASP A 230 -13.58 -4.69 2.23
CA ASP A 230 -12.68 -5.72 2.74
C ASP A 230 -13.17 -7.11 2.35
N TRP A 231 -12.29 -8.08 2.48
CA TRP A 231 -12.56 -9.49 2.33
C TRP A 231 -12.84 -10.08 3.70
N VAL A 232 -14.06 -10.55 3.91
CA VAL A 232 -14.51 -11.05 5.20
C VAL A 232 -14.83 -12.55 5.12
N SER A 233 -14.52 -13.27 6.16
CA SER A 233 -14.88 -14.68 6.30
C SER A 233 -15.69 -14.90 7.57
N TYR A 234 -16.75 -15.71 7.46
CA TYR A 234 -17.62 -16.07 8.57
C TYR A 234 -17.18 -17.39 9.20
N ALA A 235 -17.50 -17.58 10.47
CA ALA A 235 -17.15 -18.81 11.18
C ALA A 235 -17.79 -20.03 10.48
N GLY A 236 -16.96 -21.02 10.16
CA GLY A 236 -17.39 -22.25 9.46
C GLY A 236 -17.57 -22.11 7.95
N ASP A 237 -17.41 -20.92 7.36
CA ASP A 237 -17.40 -20.72 5.92
C ASP A 237 -15.94 -20.59 5.41
N PRO A 238 -15.50 -21.46 4.49
CA PRO A 238 -14.15 -21.40 3.93
C PRO A 238 -13.97 -20.30 2.90
N ILE A 239 -15.04 -19.55 2.56
CA ILE A 239 -15.02 -18.51 1.54
C ILE A 239 -14.84 -17.14 2.18
N ALA A 240 -13.95 -16.32 1.60
CA ALA A 240 -13.85 -14.92 1.90
C ALA A 240 -14.65 -14.10 0.88
N TYR A 241 -15.52 -13.21 1.35
CA TYR A 241 -16.39 -12.38 0.53
C TYR A 241 -15.91 -10.95 0.50
N ALA A 242 -15.82 -10.33 -0.68
CA ALA A 242 -15.65 -8.89 -0.78
C ALA A 242 -16.93 -8.20 -0.30
N SER A 243 -16.83 -7.37 0.71
CA SER A 243 -17.99 -6.73 1.37
C SER A 243 -17.66 -5.31 1.81
N ASN A 244 -18.67 -4.45 1.80
CA ASN A 244 -18.57 -3.19 2.52
C ASN A 244 -18.75 -3.47 4.02
N ILE A 245 -17.67 -3.39 4.76
CA ILE A 245 -17.73 -3.45 6.22
C ILE A 245 -18.06 -2.08 6.78
N THR A 246 -18.56 -2.03 7.99
CA THR A 246 -19.16 -0.83 8.57
C THR A 246 -18.21 0.37 8.63
N SER A 247 -17.91 0.91 9.78
CA SER A 247 -17.07 2.09 9.93
C SER A 247 -15.85 1.78 10.77
N LEU A 248 -14.72 2.40 10.45
CA LEU A 248 -13.50 2.38 11.24
C LEU A 248 -13.10 3.81 11.57
N ALA A 249 -12.96 4.13 12.85
CA ALA A 249 -12.37 5.38 13.29
C ALA A 249 -10.95 5.10 13.81
N LEU A 250 -9.95 5.67 13.14
CA LEU A 250 -8.53 5.60 13.52
C LEU A 250 -8.10 6.94 14.11
N THR A 251 -7.54 6.93 15.30
CA THR A 251 -6.88 8.11 15.91
C THR A 251 -5.46 7.75 16.24
N GLY A 252 -4.52 8.62 15.92
CA GLY A 252 -3.13 8.33 16.18
C GLY A 252 -2.26 9.58 16.30
N ILE A 253 -1.06 9.35 16.78
CA ILE A 253 0.02 10.33 16.85
C ILE A 253 1.22 9.78 16.11
N GLU A 254 1.86 10.65 15.33
CA GLU A 254 3.12 10.32 14.70
C GLU A 254 4.15 11.42 14.93
N GLY A 255 5.41 11.05 14.91
CA GLY A 255 6.50 11.99 15.05
C GLY A 255 7.77 11.48 14.43
N GLY A 256 8.63 12.44 14.07
CA GLY A 256 9.91 12.12 13.47
C GLY A 256 10.96 13.16 13.74
N MET A 257 12.21 12.68 13.81
CA MET A 257 13.39 13.53 13.89
C MET A 257 14.42 13.04 12.86
N GLN A 258 14.92 13.97 12.09
CA GLN A 258 15.97 13.73 11.12
C GLN A 258 17.15 14.64 11.37
N TYR A 259 18.32 14.07 11.50
CA TYR A 259 19.59 14.77 11.58
C TYR A 259 20.39 14.55 10.30
N ASN A 260 20.95 15.63 9.74
CA ASN A 260 21.86 15.56 8.60
C ASN A 260 23.11 16.38 8.88
N ALA A 261 24.26 15.73 8.92
CA ALA A 261 25.52 16.40 9.16
C ALA A 261 25.92 17.31 8.00
N THR A 262 26.23 18.55 8.26
CA THR A 262 26.80 19.50 7.28
C THR A 262 28.28 19.26 7.04
N LYS A 263 29.02 18.84 8.08
CA LYS A 263 30.46 18.57 7.96
C LYS A 263 30.70 17.23 7.28
N ARG A 264 31.44 17.24 6.17
CA ARG A 264 31.77 16.03 5.37
C ARG A 264 32.48 14.93 6.17
N LYS A 265 33.22 15.30 7.21
CA LYS A 265 33.99 14.39 8.08
C LYS A 265 33.25 14.00 9.36
N ALA A 266 31.99 14.39 9.54
CA ALA A 266 31.24 14.02 10.73
C ALA A 266 31.17 12.50 10.89
N LEU A 267 31.30 12.02 12.12
CA LEU A 267 31.18 10.60 12.46
C LEU A 267 29.76 10.09 12.16
N LEU A 268 28.75 10.76 12.69
CA LEU A 268 27.34 10.53 12.34
C LEU A 268 26.99 11.37 11.12
N ARG A 269 26.65 10.73 10.00
CA ARG A 269 26.34 11.38 8.73
C ARG A 269 24.88 11.81 8.65
N ASN A 270 24.01 10.89 9.00
CA ASN A 270 22.57 11.13 9.14
C ASN A 270 22.00 10.18 10.19
N ALA A 271 20.90 10.59 10.77
CA ALA A 271 20.07 9.74 11.61
C ALA A 271 18.61 10.14 11.40
N VAL A 272 17.72 9.16 11.39
CA VAL A 272 16.27 9.34 11.29
C VAL A 272 15.63 8.45 12.33
N VAL A 273 14.71 9.00 13.10
CA VAL A 273 13.80 8.26 13.98
C VAL A 273 12.39 8.67 13.62
N GLN A 274 11.50 7.71 13.43
CA GLN A 274 10.08 7.92 13.18
C GLN A 274 9.30 6.96 14.06
N ALA A 275 8.24 7.45 14.67
CA ALA A 275 7.32 6.65 15.46
C ALA A 275 5.89 7.03 15.11
N ALA A 276 5.02 6.02 15.04
CA ALA A 276 3.58 6.19 14.87
C ALA A 276 2.88 5.24 15.83
N PHE A 277 1.85 5.74 16.49
CA PHE A 277 0.96 4.98 17.36
C PHE A 277 -0.47 5.34 16.98
N MET A 278 -1.30 4.31 16.79
CA MET A 278 -2.70 4.54 16.45
C MET A 278 -3.61 3.52 17.14
N ARG A 279 -4.85 3.94 17.32
CA ARG A 279 -5.91 3.11 17.86
C ARG A 279 -7.14 3.22 16.99
N GLY A 280 -7.69 2.06 16.63
CA GLY A 280 -8.96 1.93 15.92
C GLY A 280 -10.12 1.72 16.89
N VAL A 281 -11.27 2.22 16.49
CA VAL A 281 -12.55 1.89 17.10
C VAL A 281 -13.45 1.37 16.00
N THR A 282 -13.89 0.12 16.14
CA THR A 282 -14.81 -0.56 15.23
C THR A 282 -16.06 -0.97 16.00
N PRO A 283 -17.22 -1.08 15.35
CA PRO A 283 -18.34 -1.82 15.89
C PRO A 283 -17.95 -3.29 16.14
N GLU A 284 -18.68 -3.98 17.02
CA GLU A 284 -18.59 -5.43 17.11
C GLU A 284 -19.04 -6.05 15.80
N VAL A 285 -18.28 -7.03 15.32
CA VAL A 285 -18.55 -7.75 14.08
C VAL A 285 -18.46 -9.26 14.35
N ASP A 286 -19.22 -10.02 13.59
CA ASP A 286 -19.31 -11.49 13.67
C ASP A 286 -18.50 -12.19 12.56
N PHE A 287 -17.58 -11.48 11.94
CA PHE A 287 -16.71 -11.97 10.87
C PHE A 287 -15.23 -11.64 11.14
N SER A 288 -14.34 -12.38 10.51
CA SER A 288 -12.91 -12.07 10.47
C SER A 288 -12.62 -11.22 9.23
N SER A 289 -12.00 -10.06 9.44
CA SER A 289 -11.53 -9.14 8.39
C SER A 289 -10.13 -9.55 7.94
N LEU A 290 -9.88 -9.56 6.63
CA LEU A 290 -8.55 -9.91 6.12
C LEU A 290 -7.61 -8.70 6.07
N TYR A 291 -8.15 -7.47 6.00
CA TYR A 291 -7.31 -6.30 5.73
C TYR A 291 -7.63 -5.05 6.55
N ALA A 292 -8.91 -4.66 6.65
CA ALA A 292 -9.26 -3.34 7.13
C ALA A 292 -9.18 -3.20 8.65
N LEU A 293 -9.48 -4.27 9.40
CA LEU A 293 -9.46 -4.27 10.86
C LEU A 293 -8.10 -4.69 11.42
N ASP A 294 -7.21 -5.15 10.57
CA ASP A 294 -5.85 -5.56 10.86
C ASP A 294 -4.87 -4.39 10.57
N TYR A 295 -4.79 -3.42 11.48
CA TYR A 295 -3.96 -2.24 11.31
C TYR A 295 -2.74 -2.23 12.25
N LEU A 296 -1.69 -1.50 11.84
CA LEU A 296 -0.51 -1.27 12.68
C LEU A 296 -0.88 -0.34 13.84
N GLN A 297 -0.83 -0.84 15.09
CA GLN A 297 -1.07 0.01 16.25
C GLN A 297 0.18 0.74 16.73
N ALA A 298 1.36 0.18 16.49
CA ALA A 298 2.63 0.83 16.81
C ALA A 298 3.69 0.49 15.77
N LYS A 299 4.43 1.50 15.32
CA LYS A 299 5.61 1.32 14.49
C LYS A 299 6.68 2.34 14.84
N ILE A 300 7.89 1.86 15.11
CA ILE A 300 9.07 2.70 15.32
C ILE A 300 10.14 2.27 14.33
N ASN A 301 10.65 3.24 13.56
CA ASN A 301 11.80 3.04 12.69
C ASN A 301 12.90 3.99 13.10
N ALA A 302 14.10 3.45 13.33
CA ALA A 302 15.29 4.26 13.53
C ALA A 302 16.37 3.78 12.55
N ARG A 303 17.03 4.71 11.89
CA ARG A 303 18.17 4.42 11.00
C ARG A 303 19.24 5.46 11.13
N ALA A 304 20.49 5.04 11.01
CA ALA A 304 21.60 5.97 11.00
C ALA A 304 22.71 5.51 10.06
N THR A 305 23.49 6.46 9.59
CA THR A 305 24.72 6.24 8.83
C THR A 305 25.90 6.79 9.60
N GLN A 306 26.81 5.91 9.96
CA GLN A 306 28.04 6.25 10.65
C GLN A 306 29.22 6.15 9.68
N ARG A 307 30.11 7.15 9.74
CA ARG A 307 31.39 7.11 9.02
C ARG A 307 32.45 6.47 9.92
N LEU A 308 33.04 5.35 9.48
CA LEU A 308 34.08 4.63 10.23
C LEU A 308 35.51 5.10 9.90
N GLY A 309 35.69 5.91 8.85
CA GLY A 309 36.99 6.35 8.34
C GLY A 309 37.46 5.55 7.12
N LEU A 310 38.53 5.98 6.47
CA LEU A 310 39.18 5.30 5.32
C LEU A 310 38.19 4.96 4.16
N GLY A 311 37.04 5.63 4.06
CA GLY A 311 36.03 5.32 3.05
C GLY A 311 34.99 4.29 3.49
N PHE A 312 35.05 3.77 4.71
CA PHE A 312 34.06 2.87 5.27
C PHE A 312 32.93 3.60 5.98
N PHE A 313 31.73 3.05 5.82
CA PHE A 313 30.49 3.52 6.44
C PHE A 313 29.69 2.32 6.94
N LEU A 314 28.96 2.54 8.01
CA LEU A 314 28.01 1.60 8.56
C LEU A 314 26.61 2.24 8.57
N ASN A 315 25.67 1.63 7.88
CA ASN A 315 24.26 1.90 8.07
C ASN A 315 23.69 0.85 9.00
N TYR A 316 22.83 1.28 9.89
CA TYR A 316 22.05 0.38 10.73
C TYR A 316 20.63 0.90 10.83
N SER A 317 19.68 -0.01 10.85
CA SER A 317 18.26 0.31 11.06
C SER A 317 17.66 -0.68 12.05
N ILE A 318 16.72 -0.16 12.83
CA ILE A 318 15.87 -0.94 13.72
C ILE A 318 14.43 -0.63 13.37
N THR A 319 13.61 -1.67 13.23
CA THR A 319 12.16 -1.58 13.10
C THR A 319 11.52 -2.34 14.25
N LEU A 320 10.68 -1.66 15.00
CA LEU A 320 9.78 -2.27 15.99
C LEU A 320 8.37 -2.11 15.44
N GLN A 321 7.61 -3.19 15.42
CA GLN A 321 6.25 -3.18 14.87
C GLN A 321 5.33 -4.02 15.73
N ASP A 322 4.12 -3.50 15.91
CA ASP A 322 3.01 -4.15 16.57
C ASP A 322 1.73 -3.93 15.75
N ARG A 323 0.94 -4.98 15.56
CA ARG A 323 -0.28 -5.00 14.76
C ARG A 323 -1.43 -5.53 15.58
N VAL A 324 -2.60 -4.95 15.40
CA VAL A 324 -3.87 -5.43 15.95
C VAL A 324 -4.46 -6.46 14.98
N GLY A 325 -5.32 -7.32 15.49
CA GLY A 325 -6.05 -8.29 14.70
C GLY A 325 -5.49 -9.69 14.81
N THR A 326 -6.08 -10.57 14.05
CA THR A 326 -5.76 -12.00 14.00
C THR A 326 -5.61 -12.43 12.55
N TYR A 327 -4.91 -13.51 12.33
CA TYR A 327 -4.86 -14.17 11.04
C TYR A 327 -5.12 -15.67 11.21
N ARG A 328 -5.60 -16.30 10.15
CA ARG A 328 -5.78 -17.75 10.14
C ARG A 328 -4.46 -18.42 9.78
N SER A 329 -3.93 -19.24 10.68
CA SER A 329 -2.71 -20.02 10.44
C SER A 329 -2.91 -21.07 9.33
N VAL A 330 -1.82 -21.67 8.87
CA VAL A 330 -1.87 -22.80 7.89
C VAL A 330 -2.68 -23.97 8.44
N GLY A 331 -2.72 -24.16 9.75
CA GLY A 331 -3.55 -25.18 10.42
C GLY A 331 -5.03 -24.82 10.56
N GLY A 332 -5.44 -23.62 10.11
CA GLY A 332 -6.83 -23.12 10.23
C GLY A 332 -7.17 -22.47 11.57
N GLU A 333 -6.21 -22.38 12.48
CA GLU A 333 -6.38 -21.73 13.79
C GLU A 333 -6.28 -20.21 13.67
N GLU A 334 -7.06 -19.49 14.44
CA GLU A 334 -6.98 -18.05 14.56
C GLU A 334 -5.83 -17.65 15.53
N VAL A 335 -4.88 -16.88 15.04
CA VAL A 335 -3.65 -16.52 15.77
C VAL A 335 -3.50 -14.99 15.78
N ASN A 336 -3.16 -14.42 16.95
CA ASN A 336 -2.83 -13.02 17.08
C ASN A 336 -1.46 -12.73 16.43
N TYR A 337 -1.28 -11.48 15.97
CA TYR A 337 0.05 -11.01 15.57
C TYR A 337 0.93 -10.78 16.79
N ASP A 338 2.14 -11.29 16.76
CA ASP A 338 3.16 -11.01 17.76
C ASP A 338 3.95 -9.75 17.36
N PRO A 339 4.20 -8.83 18.34
CA PRO A 339 5.13 -7.74 18.12
C PRO A 339 6.51 -8.26 17.75
N PHE A 340 7.20 -7.60 16.82
CA PHE A 340 8.53 -8.00 16.40
C PHE A 340 9.52 -6.84 16.29
N ALA A 341 10.81 -7.19 16.34
CA ALA A 341 11.93 -6.30 16.15
C ALA A 341 12.83 -6.80 15.02
N LEU A 342 13.16 -5.94 14.08
CA LEU A 342 14.13 -6.21 13.02
C LEU A 342 15.34 -5.30 13.20
N LEU A 343 16.51 -5.86 13.00
CA LEU A 343 17.79 -5.14 13.02
C LEU A 343 18.56 -5.45 11.74
N ASP A 344 18.90 -4.40 10.99
CA ASP A 344 19.63 -4.54 9.74
C ASP A 344 20.92 -3.74 9.79
N PHE A 345 21.94 -4.26 9.10
CA PHE A 345 23.24 -3.63 8.96
C PHE A 345 23.65 -3.60 7.48
N LYS A 346 24.26 -2.49 7.06
CA LYS A 346 24.99 -2.39 5.80
C LYS A 346 26.35 -1.78 6.05
N LEU A 347 27.39 -2.60 5.97
CA LEU A 347 28.77 -2.10 5.90
C LEU A 347 29.11 -1.85 4.44
N TYR A 348 29.58 -0.65 4.12
CA TYR A 348 30.01 -0.34 2.77
C TYR A 348 31.29 0.48 2.73
N TYR A 349 32.03 0.23 1.66
CA TYR A 349 33.24 0.96 1.31
C TYR A 349 32.97 1.85 0.10
N ALA A 350 33.13 3.16 0.26
CA ALA A 350 32.93 4.17 -0.77
C ALA A 350 34.08 5.20 -0.72
N PRO A 351 35.22 4.93 -1.37
CA PRO A 351 36.39 5.79 -1.32
C PRO A 351 36.11 7.16 -1.98
N ALA A 352 36.58 8.21 -1.36
CA ALA A 352 36.34 9.59 -1.83
C ALA A 352 36.93 9.89 -3.23
N GLY A 353 37.91 9.08 -3.68
CA GLY A 353 38.57 9.21 -4.97
C GLY A 353 37.93 8.35 -6.08
N GLY A 354 36.97 7.47 -5.78
CA GLY A 354 36.49 6.46 -6.74
C GLY A 354 37.59 5.48 -7.16
N ILE A 355 37.30 4.68 -8.18
CA ILE A 355 38.30 3.90 -8.92
C ILE A 355 38.75 4.77 -10.12
N PHE A 356 39.98 4.63 -10.57
CA PHE A 356 40.55 5.35 -11.72
C PHE A 356 40.48 6.89 -11.59
N LYS A 357 40.99 7.45 -10.48
CA LYS A 357 41.11 8.89 -10.26
C LYS A 357 39.78 9.68 -10.42
N ARG A 358 38.70 9.19 -9.82
CA ARG A 358 37.35 9.80 -9.82
C ARG A 358 36.49 9.59 -11.07
N GLN A 359 36.94 8.84 -12.06
CA GLN A 359 36.13 8.63 -13.26
C GLN A 359 34.87 7.76 -13.00
N PHE A 360 34.95 6.84 -12.02
CA PHE A 360 33.85 5.92 -11.71
C PHE A 360 33.62 5.83 -10.18
N PRO A 361 32.65 6.57 -9.61
CA PRO A 361 32.23 6.35 -8.24
C PRO A 361 31.80 4.88 -8.04
N PHE A 362 32.36 4.26 -7.02
CA PHE A 362 32.18 2.84 -6.77
C PHE A 362 31.85 2.63 -5.30
N GLN A 363 31.03 1.64 -5.04
CA GLN A 363 30.70 1.18 -3.68
C GLN A 363 30.71 -0.34 -3.64
N ALA A 364 31.42 -0.92 -2.68
CA ALA A 364 31.28 -2.33 -2.32
C ALA A 364 30.53 -2.44 -1.01
N PHE A 365 29.66 -3.41 -0.86
CA PHE A 365 28.87 -3.55 0.36
C PHE A 365 28.58 -4.98 0.76
N VAL A 366 28.31 -5.15 2.07
CA VAL A 366 27.73 -6.33 2.70
C VAL A 366 26.51 -5.86 3.47
N ASN A 367 25.36 -6.48 3.23
CA ASN A 367 24.13 -6.29 4.00
C ASN A 367 23.88 -7.53 4.85
N ILE A 368 23.44 -7.33 6.08
CA ILE A 368 22.86 -8.34 6.96
C ILE A 368 21.46 -7.85 7.29
N ASN A 369 20.44 -8.53 6.80
CA ASN A 369 19.06 -8.20 7.05
C ASN A 369 18.49 -9.15 8.09
N ASN A 370 17.62 -8.65 8.95
CA ASN A 370 17.06 -9.39 10.08
C ASN A 370 18.15 -10.08 10.89
N ALA A 371 19.15 -9.30 11.38
CA ALA A 371 20.29 -9.84 12.10
C ALA A 371 19.92 -10.59 13.39
N LEU A 372 18.75 -10.27 13.96
CA LEU A 372 18.19 -10.96 15.12
C LEU A 372 17.60 -12.33 14.79
N ASP A 373 17.47 -12.67 13.52
CA ASP A 373 16.81 -13.88 13.01
C ASP A 373 15.37 -14.04 13.54
N ALA A 374 14.66 -12.92 13.65
CA ALA A 374 13.29 -12.93 14.13
C ALA A 374 12.39 -13.64 13.12
N ALA A 375 11.61 -14.60 13.59
CA ALA A 375 10.49 -15.15 12.84
C ALA A 375 9.32 -14.19 12.99
N TYR A 376 8.78 -13.66 11.88
CA TYR A 376 7.72 -12.68 11.93
C TYR A 376 6.77 -12.80 10.76
N TYR A 377 5.55 -12.33 11.00
CA TYR A 377 4.47 -12.22 10.02
C TYR A 377 4.10 -10.74 9.92
N ASP A 378 4.29 -10.15 8.77
CA ASP A 378 3.91 -8.74 8.57
C ASP A 378 2.41 -8.64 8.29
N ARG A 379 1.86 -9.61 7.54
CA ARG A 379 0.45 -9.68 7.21
C ARG A 379 0.01 -11.11 6.91
N GLY A 380 -1.14 -11.50 7.51
CA GLY A 380 -1.69 -12.82 7.33
C GLY A 380 -0.74 -13.92 7.78
N ASN A 381 -0.84 -15.09 7.18
CA ASN A 381 -0.04 -16.27 7.48
C ASN A 381 1.26 -16.37 6.63
N VAL A 382 1.67 -15.28 5.98
CA VAL A 382 2.88 -15.26 5.15
C VAL A 382 4.09 -14.98 6.03
N ILE A 383 4.85 -16.05 6.31
CA ILE A 383 6.12 -15.91 7.03
C ILE A 383 7.11 -15.08 6.21
N GLN A 384 7.75 -14.15 6.86
CA GLN A 384 8.76 -13.28 6.26
C GLN A 384 10.15 -13.91 6.36
N PRO A 385 11.12 -13.51 5.50
CA PRO A 385 12.46 -14.06 5.52
C PRO A 385 13.14 -13.87 6.87
N GLY A 386 13.76 -14.93 7.39
CA GLY A 386 14.68 -14.87 8.52
C GLY A 386 15.94 -14.07 8.18
N ARG A 387 17.03 -14.26 8.92
CA ARG A 387 18.30 -13.58 8.64
C ARG A 387 18.87 -13.99 7.29
N TRP A 388 19.23 -12.99 6.49
CA TRP A 388 19.91 -13.22 5.22
C TRP A 388 21.02 -12.19 4.95
N VAL A 389 22.01 -12.60 4.17
CA VAL A 389 23.17 -11.78 3.85
C VAL A 389 23.25 -11.59 2.34
N SER A 390 23.54 -10.37 1.91
CA SER A 390 23.83 -10.05 0.52
C SER A 390 25.10 -9.22 0.40
N THR A 391 25.79 -9.38 -0.73
CA THR A 391 26.99 -8.60 -1.06
C THR A 391 26.85 -8.05 -2.47
N GLY A 392 27.49 -6.92 -2.75
CA GLY A 392 27.44 -6.37 -4.08
C GLY A 392 28.43 -5.25 -4.33
N LEU A 393 28.54 -4.91 -5.62
CA LEU A 393 29.31 -3.79 -6.13
C LEU A 393 28.36 -2.86 -6.87
N GLU A 394 28.46 -1.57 -6.59
CA GLU A 394 27.68 -0.52 -7.26
C GLU A 394 28.66 0.42 -7.99
N PHE A 395 28.44 0.61 -9.27
CA PHE A 395 29.18 1.56 -10.09
C PHE A 395 28.21 2.63 -10.62
N ARG A 396 28.59 3.90 -10.53
CA ARG A 396 27.82 5.00 -11.10
C ARG A 396 28.55 5.59 -12.29
N PHE A 397 27.96 5.42 -13.44
CA PHE A 397 28.42 6.04 -14.67
C PHE A 397 27.67 7.37 -14.85
N ARG A 398 28.41 8.44 -15.15
CA ARG A 398 27.84 9.76 -15.48
C ARG A 398 27.98 10.03 -16.96
#